data_cde59aafa4d6d44de4a2741c0ac2caca
#
_entry.id   cde59aafa4d6d44de4a2741c0ac2caca
#
_cell.length_a   1.000
_cell.length_b   1.000
_cell.length_c   1.000
_cell.angle_alpha   90.00
_cell.angle_beta   90.00
_cell.angle_gamma   90.00
#
_symmetry.space_group_name_H-M   'P 1'
#
loop_
_entity.id
_entity.type
_entity.pdbx_description
1 polymer ?
#
loop_
_entity_poly.entity_id
_entity_poly.type
_entity_poly.pdbx_seq_one_letter_code
_entity_poly.pdbx_strand_id
1 'polypeptide(L)'
;MQGVQQYANRRGWSVNIVEDCRRVANVSRLLDIWQPDGCIADCAGVSKAFAPKPFGKTPVVFLNRAADDPPDCIASVYHNQRQSALAASKEIIRLGRSHFAFVSLFDNTAWSNIRRNVFGKILAMHGMVPKVFTANIMKAAALARIQRDLRSFLSDLPKPSGIFAANDITAREVISAANRLGISIPDDLAIVSIDNHESIAPHVTPSLSSVEINFTEAGFLAAQLLDQKMSEPGIRLKNIFFGPLRVVRRASTTPLRRRDKCVEEARERIIRDATTGLTAADVVKMFPCSRRMAEIRFRNATGTSIGDAIHDAMFESVLLLLRRNDIQLEAIADLTGWKSPAVLRQYFKRRTGRSMREWRTGASAKRATTTKRYAKR
;
A
#
# COMPACT_ATOMS: atom_id res chain seq x y z
N MET A 1 -10.09 -11.70 -1.97
CA MET A 1 -11.04 -11.95 -3.10
C MET A 1 -10.33 -12.22 -4.43
N GLN A 2 -9.41 -11.36 -4.88
CA GLN A 2 -8.78 -11.52 -6.22
C GLN A 2 -8.20 -12.92 -6.47
N GLY A 3 -7.48 -13.50 -5.52
CA GLY A 3 -6.92 -14.85 -5.67
C GLY A 3 -7.97 -15.95 -5.73
N VAL A 4 -9.05 -15.84 -4.95
CA VAL A 4 -10.19 -16.76 -5.02
C VAL A 4 -10.80 -16.72 -6.42
N GLN A 5 -11.06 -15.52 -6.96
CA GLN A 5 -11.63 -15.36 -8.29
C GLN A 5 -10.71 -15.90 -9.39
N GLN A 6 -9.39 -15.72 -9.26
CA GLN A 6 -8.42 -16.29 -10.21
C GLN A 6 -8.49 -17.82 -10.24
N TYR A 7 -8.62 -18.47 -9.09
CA TYR A 7 -8.76 -19.93 -9.01
C TYR A 7 -10.13 -20.37 -9.53
N ALA A 8 -11.19 -19.73 -9.08
CA ALA A 8 -12.57 -20.01 -9.49
C ALA A 8 -12.75 -19.96 -11.01
N ASN A 9 -12.21 -18.91 -11.65
CA ASN A 9 -12.25 -18.78 -13.13
C ASN A 9 -11.56 -19.95 -13.85
N ARG A 10 -10.48 -20.52 -13.30
CA ARG A 10 -9.81 -21.70 -13.88
C ARG A 10 -10.62 -22.96 -13.72
N ARG A 11 -11.47 -23.05 -12.70
CA ARG A 11 -12.28 -24.22 -12.36
C ARG A 11 -13.72 -24.10 -12.80
N GLY A 12 -14.13 -22.96 -13.36
CA GLY A 12 -15.51 -22.70 -13.75
C GLY A 12 -16.48 -22.53 -12.57
N TRP A 13 -15.97 -22.09 -11.41
CA TRP A 13 -16.79 -21.88 -10.21
C TRP A 13 -17.56 -20.55 -10.28
N SER A 14 -18.78 -20.55 -9.74
CA SER A 14 -19.51 -19.35 -9.38
C SER A 14 -19.16 -18.96 -7.94
N VAL A 15 -18.79 -17.69 -7.70
CA VAL A 15 -18.40 -17.20 -6.38
C VAL A 15 -19.40 -16.16 -5.89
N ASN A 16 -20.08 -16.47 -4.79
CA ASN A 16 -20.95 -15.55 -4.08
C ASN A 16 -20.24 -14.99 -2.85
N ILE A 17 -20.24 -13.65 -2.69
CA ILE A 17 -19.62 -12.97 -1.56
C ILE A 17 -20.68 -12.58 -0.56
N VAL A 18 -20.48 -12.98 0.70
CA VAL A 18 -21.37 -12.61 1.81
C VAL A 18 -20.57 -11.76 2.80
N GLU A 19 -20.86 -10.46 2.82
CA GLU A 19 -20.07 -9.49 3.60
C GLU A 19 -20.41 -9.42 5.09
N ASP A 20 -21.62 -9.78 5.51
CA ASP A 20 -22.06 -9.63 6.91
C ASP A 20 -22.12 -10.94 7.69
N CYS A 21 -20.99 -11.62 7.81
CA CYS A 21 -20.86 -12.85 8.59
C CYS A 21 -20.53 -12.63 10.09
N ARG A 22 -20.57 -11.38 10.59
CA ARG A 22 -20.28 -11.08 11.99
C ARG A 22 -21.20 -11.77 13.00
N ARG A 23 -22.33 -12.32 12.53
CA ARG A 23 -23.27 -13.11 13.31
C ARG A 23 -23.14 -14.57 12.95
N VAL A 24 -22.25 -15.29 13.65
CA VAL A 24 -22.06 -16.75 13.53
C VAL A 24 -23.38 -17.53 13.62
N ALA A 25 -24.39 -16.97 14.28
CA ALA A 25 -25.75 -17.53 14.37
C ALA A 25 -26.46 -17.72 13.01
N ASN A 26 -25.96 -17.14 11.93
CA ASN A 26 -26.60 -17.16 10.61
C ASN A 26 -25.87 -18.06 9.59
N VAL A 27 -24.75 -18.71 9.93
CA VAL A 27 -24.03 -19.55 8.96
C VAL A 27 -24.93 -20.65 8.40
N SER A 28 -25.58 -21.43 9.25
CA SER A 28 -26.50 -22.51 8.81
C SER A 28 -27.60 -21.97 7.90
N ARG A 29 -28.20 -20.82 8.24
CA ARG A 29 -29.25 -20.20 7.41
C ARG A 29 -28.71 -19.75 6.05
N LEU A 30 -27.48 -19.23 6.00
CA LEU A 30 -26.84 -18.84 4.73
C LEU A 30 -26.55 -20.06 3.87
N LEU A 31 -26.12 -21.18 4.47
CA LEU A 31 -25.94 -22.46 3.79
C LEU A 31 -27.25 -23.00 3.22
N ASP A 32 -28.34 -22.90 3.97
CA ASP A 32 -29.67 -23.32 3.54
C ASP A 32 -30.18 -22.49 2.34
N ILE A 33 -29.88 -21.19 2.31
CA ILE A 33 -30.31 -20.30 1.23
C ILE A 33 -29.46 -20.51 -0.04
N TRP A 34 -28.13 -20.56 0.11
CA TRP A 34 -27.22 -20.57 -1.03
C TRP A 34 -26.81 -21.96 -1.49
N GLN A 35 -26.96 -22.97 -0.65
CA GLN A 35 -26.59 -24.38 -0.91
C GLN A 35 -25.22 -24.51 -1.63
N PRO A 36 -24.14 -23.89 -1.08
CA PRO A 36 -22.85 -23.88 -1.75
C PRO A 36 -22.20 -25.26 -1.70
N ASP A 37 -21.45 -25.63 -2.73
CA ASP A 37 -20.59 -26.83 -2.76
C ASP A 37 -19.46 -26.75 -1.75
N GLY A 38 -19.01 -25.53 -1.41
CA GLY A 38 -17.99 -25.26 -0.43
C GLY A 38 -17.89 -23.80 -0.03
N CYS A 39 -17.20 -23.53 1.08
CA CYS A 39 -17.09 -22.22 1.68
C CYS A 39 -15.64 -21.83 1.98
N ILE A 40 -15.31 -20.56 1.79
CA ILE A 40 -14.09 -19.93 2.34
C ILE A 40 -14.55 -18.92 3.39
N ALA A 41 -14.16 -19.11 4.64
CA ALA A 41 -14.52 -18.25 5.76
C ALA A 41 -13.31 -17.39 6.16
N ASP A 42 -13.38 -16.07 5.95
CA ASP A 42 -12.36 -15.14 6.43
C ASP A 42 -12.63 -14.75 7.88
N CYS A 43 -11.69 -15.11 8.76
CA CYS A 43 -11.74 -14.84 10.19
C CYS A 43 -11.02 -13.55 10.59
N ALA A 44 -10.56 -12.73 9.63
CA ALA A 44 -9.90 -11.46 9.92
C ALA A 44 -10.86 -10.53 10.69
N GLY A 45 -10.41 -10.03 11.85
CA GLY A 45 -11.19 -9.12 12.68
C GLY A 45 -12.27 -9.77 13.55
N VAL A 46 -12.44 -11.09 13.51
CA VAL A 46 -13.35 -11.82 14.41
C VAL A 46 -12.61 -12.20 15.68
N SER A 47 -13.12 -11.78 16.85
CA SER A 47 -12.49 -12.03 18.16
C SER A 47 -12.53 -13.50 18.59
N LYS A 48 -13.50 -14.26 18.09
CA LYS A 48 -13.59 -15.71 18.24
C LYS A 48 -13.57 -16.33 16.85
N ALA A 49 -12.66 -17.26 16.62
CA ALA A 49 -12.59 -17.99 15.38
C ALA A 49 -13.91 -18.69 15.08
N PHE A 50 -14.33 -18.70 13.83
CA PHE A 50 -15.46 -19.53 13.41
C PHE A 50 -15.16 -21.00 13.72
N ALA A 51 -16.09 -21.66 14.39
CA ALA A 51 -16.03 -23.10 14.56
C ALA A 51 -16.47 -23.79 13.25
N PRO A 52 -15.94 -24.97 12.92
CA PRO A 52 -16.41 -25.74 11.77
C PRO A 52 -17.85 -26.22 11.89
N LYS A 53 -18.30 -26.46 13.11
CA LYS A 53 -19.63 -27.04 13.42
C LYS A 53 -20.80 -26.39 12.71
N PRO A 54 -20.91 -25.04 12.59
CA PRO A 54 -21.99 -24.39 11.87
C PRO A 54 -22.05 -24.69 10.36
N PHE A 55 -20.95 -25.16 9.77
CA PHE A 55 -20.88 -25.50 8.34
C PHE A 55 -21.41 -26.92 8.05
N GLY A 56 -21.68 -27.72 9.08
CA GLY A 56 -22.22 -29.07 8.94
C GLY A 56 -21.35 -29.97 8.07
N LYS A 57 -21.92 -30.47 6.97
CA LYS A 57 -21.23 -31.30 5.97
C LYS A 57 -20.57 -30.49 4.86
N THR A 58 -20.88 -29.19 4.74
CA THR A 58 -20.33 -28.32 3.68
C THR A 58 -18.81 -28.15 3.86
N PRO A 59 -18.00 -28.47 2.87
CA PRO A 59 -16.56 -28.26 2.93
C PRO A 59 -16.22 -26.79 3.23
N VAL A 60 -15.36 -26.54 4.22
CA VAL A 60 -14.95 -25.18 4.57
C VAL A 60 -13.45 -25.09 4.73
N VAL A 61 -12.88 -24.00 4.24
CA VAL A 61 -11.49 -23.55 4.45
C VAL A 61 -11.50 -22.20 5.14
N PHE A 62 -10.66 -22.04 6.16
CA PHE A 62 -10.59 -20.80 6.93
C PHE A 62 -9.39 -19.96 6.51
N LEU A 63 -9.61 -18.65 6.40
CA LEU A 63 -8.55 -17.63 6.27
C LEU A 63 -8.35 -16.93 7.60
N ASN A 64 -7.08 -16.70 7.98
CA ASN A 64 -6.71 -15.87 9.13
C ASN A 64 -7.35 -16.28 10.47
N ARG A 65 -7.56 -17.57 10.70
CA ARG A 65 -7.96 -18.05 12.04
C ARG A 65 -6.93 -17.65 13.10
N ALA A 66 -7.37 -17.54 14.35
CA ALA A 66 -6.46 -17.31 15.47
C ALA A 66 -5.49 -18.48 15.63
N ALA A 67 -4.23 -18.17 15.97
CA ALA A 67 -3.15 -19.16 16.04
C ALA A 67 -3.31 -20.19 17.18
N ASP A 68 -4.24 -19.95 18.11
CA ASP A 68 -4.52 -20.82 19.27
C ASP A 68 -5.49 -21.96 18.95
N ASP A 69 -6.00 -22.02 17.73
CA ASP A 69 -6.85 -23.14 17.31
C ASP A 69 -5.99 -24.38 17.01
N PRO A 70 -6.44 -25.58 17.43
CA PRO A 70 -5.69 -26.79 17.20
C PRO A 70 -5.39 -26.96 15.70
N PRO A 71 -4.11 -27.13 15.34
CA PRO A 71 -3.66 -26.99 13.96
C PRO A 71 -4.12 -28.11 13.02
N ASP A 72 -4.60 -29.22 13.50
CA ASP A 72 -4.58 -30.47 12.73
C ASP A 72 -5.93 -30.93 12.20
N CYS A 73 -7.04 -30.28 12.55
CA CYS A 73 -8.38 -30.76 12.15
C CYS A 73 -9.07 -29.89 11.10
N ILE A 74 -8.55 -28.70 10.79
CA ILE A 74 -9.28 -27.69 10.02
C ILE A 74 -8.37 -27.07 8.99
N ALA A 75 -8.69 -27.28 7.72
CA ALA A 75 -7.96 -26.65 6.60
C ALA A 75 -7.97 -25.14 6.73
N SER A 76 -6.80 -24.54 6.89
CA SER A 76 -6.68 -23.11 7.11
C SER A 76 -5.47 -22.51 6.38
N VAL A 77 -5.62 -21.27 5.92
CA VAL A 77 -4.55 -20.47 5.35
C VAL A 77 -4.26 -19.32 6.32
N TYR A 78 -3.04 -19.28 6.84
CA TYR A 78 -2.62 -18.34 7.89
C TYR A 78 -1.65 -17.31 7.38
N HIS A 79 -1.84 -16.07 7.82
CA HIS A 79 -0.83 -15.04 7.66
C HIS A 79 0.37 -15.31 8.59
N ASN A 80 1.57 -15.37 8.02
CA ASN A 80 2.81 -15.50 8.78
C ASN A 80 3.17 -14.16 9.45
N GLN A 81 2.51 -13.89 10.59
CA GLN A 81 2.68 -12.66 11.36
C GLN A 81 4.13 -12.43 11.79
N ARG A 82 4.87 -13.52 12.08
CA ARG A 82 6.28 -13.44 12.51
C ARG A 82 7.17 -12.91 11.40
N GLN A 83 7.03 -13.42 10.17
CA GLN A 83 7.83 -12.96 9.03
C GLN A 83 7.51 -11.49 8.69
N SER A 84 6.25 -11.11 8.71
CA SER A 84 5.84 -9.72 8.45
C SER A 84 6.35 -8.77 9.52
N ALA A 85 6.27 -9.14 10.79
CA ALA A 85 6.84 -8.36 11.89
C ALA A 85 8.36 -8.26 11.81
N LEU A 86 9.05 -9.34 11.40
CA LEU A 86 10.50 -9.32 11.16
C LEU A 86 10.87 -8.33 10.05
N ALA A 87 10.11 -8.31 8.94
CA ALA A 87 10.34 -7.38 7.83
C ALA A 87 10.17 -5.92 8.26
N ALA A 88 9.08 -5.59 8.99
CA ALA A 88 8.84 -4.26 9.53
C ALA A 88 9.92 -3.85 10.54
N SER A 89 10.32 -4.77 11.43
CA SER A 89 11.36 -4.52 12.44
C SER A 89 12.72 -4.20 11.80
N LYS A 90 13.13 -5.00 10.80
CA LYS A 90 14.38 -4.76 10.06
C LYS A 90 14.36 -3.39 9.37
N GLU A 91 13.22 -3.00 8.79
CA GLU A 91 13.10 -1.71 8.10
C GLU A 91 13.26 -0.54 9.06
N ILE A 92 12.59 -0.56 10.22
CA ILE A 92 12.65 0.56 11.15
C ILE A 92 13.99 0.65 11.88
N ILE A 93 14.61 -0.49 12.20
CA ILE A 93 15.95 -0.54 12.84
C ILE A 93 17.02 -0.05 11.87
N ARG A 94 16.92 -0.36 10.57
CA ARG A 94 17.84 0.10 9.53
C ARG A 94 18.03 1.62 9.51
N LEU A 95 17.07 2.38 10.03
CA LEU A 95 17.13 3.84 10.07
C LEU A 95 18.08 4.38 11.16
N GLY A 96 18.68 3.51 11.98
CA GLY A 96 19.70 3.87 12.98
C GLY A 96 19.16 4.76 14.12
N ARG A 97 17.85 4.65 14.44
CA ARG A 97 17.26 5.38 15.57
C ARG A 97 17.70 4.76 16.89
N SER A 98 17.83 5.60 17.93
CA SER A 98 18.20 5.14 19.28
C SER A 98 16.98 4.75 20.13
N HIS A 99 15.82 5.21 19.75
CA HIS A 99 14.58 5.01 20.50
C HIS A 99 13.51 4.40 19.60
N PHE A 100 12.75 3.46 20.17
CA PHE A 100 11.73 2.73 19.42
C PHE A 100 10.43 2.63 20.20
N ALA A 101 9.32 2.60 19.47
CA ALA A 101 8.00 2.34 20.03
C ALA A 101 7.21 1.35 19.17
N PHE A 102 6.37 0.57 19.83
CA PHE A 102 5.32 -0.23 19.20
C PHE A 102 3.98 0.39 19.53
N VAL A 103 3.16 0.62 18.51
CA VAL A 103 1.81 1.18 18.67
C VAL A 103 0.79 0.22 18.07
N SER A 104 -0.26 -0.12 18.84
CA SER A 104 -1.40 -0.87 18.36
C SER A 104 -2.71 -0.31 18.87
N LEU A 105 -3.68 -0.14 17.97
CA LEU A 105 -5.06 0.21 18.29
C LEU A 105 -6.00 -1.02 18.27
N PHE A 106 -5.43 -2.22 18.23
CA PHE A 106 -6.13 -3.51 18.25
C PHE A 106 -5.58 -4.37 19.38
N ASP A 107 -5.73 -3.85 20.62
CA ASP A 107 -5.29 -4.55 21.82
C ASP A 107 -5.98 -5.90 21.97
N ASN A 108 -5.26 -6.87 22.55
CA ASN A 108 -5.71 -8.25 22.76
C ASN A 108 -5.99 -9.08 21.50
N THR A 109 -5.56 -8.65 20.32
CA THR A 109 -5.58 -9.53 19.16
C THR A 109 -4.29 -10.36 19.07
N ALA A 110 -4.42 -11.65 18.76
CA ALA A 110 -3.28 -12.57 18.65
C ALA A 110 -2.21 -12.06 17.67
N TRP A 111 -2.62 -11.56 16.51
CA TRP A 111 -1.72 -11.04 15.51
C TRP A 111 -0.93 -9.80 15.98
N SER A 112 -1.57 -8.89 16.70
CA SER A 112 -0.91 -7.70 17.25
C SER A 112 0.12 -8.07 18.31
N ASN A 113 -0.23 -9.00 19.20
CA ASN A 113 0.67 -9.53 20.23
C ASN A 113 1.89 -10.22 19.62
N ILE A 114 1.70 -11.03 18.56
CA ILE A 114 2.82 -11.66 17.84
C ILE A 114 3.75 -10.60 17.26
N ARG A 115 3.22 -9.56 16.59
CA ARG A 115 3.99 -8.45 16.00
C ARG A 115 4.79 -7.72 17.09
N ARG A 116 4.14 -7.36 18.19
CA ARG A 116 4.79 -6.73 19.35
C ARG A 116 5.93 -7.58 19.92
N ASN A 117 5.66 -8.85 20.16
CA ASN A 117 6.64 -9.76 20.76
C ASN A 117 7.85 -9.98 19.85
N VAL A 118 7.66 -10.11 18.53
CA VAL A 118 8.75 -10.23 17.57
C VAL A 118 9.60 -8.96 17.59
N PHE A 119 8.98 -7.78 17.53
CA PHE A 119 9.68 -6.50 17.57
C PHE A 119 10.50 -6.34 18.86
N GLY A 120 9.90 -6.63 20.02
CA GLY A 120 10.58 -6.56 21.31
C GLY A 120 11.79 -7.51 21.40
N LYS A 121 11.64 -8.75 20.89
CA LYS A 121 12.76 -9.70 20.86
C LYS A 121 13.90 -9.24 19.97
N ILE A 122 13.62 -8.68 18.80
CA ILE A 122 14.65 -8.17 17.90
C ILE A 122 15.38 -6.98 18.53
N LEU A 123 14.65 -6.03 19.13
CA LEU A 123 15.28 -4.90 19.82
C LEU A 123 16.12 -5.34 21.01
N ALA A 124 15.67 -6.33 21.78
CA ALA A 124 16.43 -6.89 22.90
C ALA A 124 17.79 -7.49 22.47
N MET A 125 17.87 -8.06 21.26
CA MET A 125 19.14 -8.53 20.70
C MET A 125 20.14 -7.38 20.44
N HIS A 126 19.64 -6.14 20.35
CA HIS A 126 20.45 -4.91 20.23
C HIS A 126 20.54 -4.13 21.54
N GLY A 127 20.15 -4.72 22.67
CA GLY A 127 20.16 -4.04 23.99
C GLY A 127 19.11 -2.93 24.15
N MET A 128 18.05 -2.94 23.33
CA MET A 128 17.01 -1.92 23.31
C MET A 128 15.64 -2.49 23.71
N VAL A 129 14.81 -1.62 24.30
CA VAL A 129 13.43 -1.96 24.69
C VAL A 129 12.48 -0.94 24.08
N PRO A 130 11.43 -1.36 23.35
CA PRO A 130 10.47 -0.41 22.80
C PRO A 130 9.53 0.12 23.86
N LYS A 131 9.18 1.42 23.80
CA LYS A 131 7.98 1.92 24.46
C LYS A 131 6.75 1.33 23.78
N VAL A 132 5.70 1.00 24.54
CA VAL A 132 4.51 0.33 24.00
C VAL A 132 3.27 1.15 24.30
N PHE A 133 2.48 1.41 23.27
CA PHE A 133 1.12 1.96 23.39
C PHE A 133 0.13 0.98 22.78
N THR A 134 -0.86 0.55 23.58
CA THR A 134 -1.94 -0.32 23.09
C THR A 134 -3.30 0.21 23.51
N ALA A 135 -4.27 0.14 22.59
CA ALA A 135 -5.64 0.53 22.82
C ALA A 135 -6.58 -0.30 21.94
N ASN A 136 -7.89 -0.21 22.18
CA ASN A 136 -8.90 -0.88 21.37
C ASN A 136 -9.85 0.11 20.70
N ILE A 137 -9.59 0.41 19.43
CA ILE A 137 -10.36 1.37 18.63
C ILE A 137 -11.78 0.87 18.29
N MET A 138 -12.05 -0.44 18.44
CA MET A 138 -13.38 -1.02 18.19
C MET A 138 -14.42 -0.57 19.25
N LYS A 139 -13.99 0.01 20.35
CA LYS A 139 -14.85 0.60 21.38
C LYS A 139 -15.10 2.07 21.05
N ALA A 140 -16.16 2.37 20.32
CA ALA A 140 -16.46 3.74 19.85
C ALA A 140 -16.48 4.79 20.97
N ALA A 141 -17.03 4.46 22.15
CA ALA A 141 -17.06 5.34 23.32
C ALA A 141 -15.67 5.76 23.83
N ALA A 142 -14.61 5.03 23.48
CA ALA A 142 -13.25 5.30 23.94
C ALA A 142 -12.41 6.13 22.94
N LEU A 143 -12.93 6.42 21.74
CA LEU A 143 -12.14 6.98 20.64
C LEU A 143 -11.47 8.32 21.01
N ALA A 144 -12.22 9.25 21.60
CA ALA A 144 -11.69 10.56 21.99
C ALA A 144 -10.58 10.45 23.04
N ARG A 145 -10.74 9.50 24.00
CA ARG A 145 -9.73 9.21 25.02
C ARG A 145 -8.48 8.59 24.37
N ILE A 146 -8.65 7.59 23.51
CA ILE A 146 -7.55 6.95 22.79
C ILE A 146 -6.73 7.97 22.02
N GLN A 147 -7.38 8.89 21.33
CA GLN A 147 -6.73 9.95 20.57
C GLN A 147 -5.94 10.93 21.47
N ARG A 148 -6.45 11.23 22.66
CA ARG A 148 -5.74 12.06 23.64
C ARG A 148 -4.51 11.33 24.19
N ASP A 149 -4.70 10.10 24.65
CA ASP A 149 -3.65 9.28 25.24
C ASP A 149 -2.53 8.98 24.23
N LEU A 150 -2.88 8.75 22.95
CA LEU A 150 -1.92 8.57 21.86
C LEU A 150 -1.09 9.84 21.64
N ARG A 151 -1.71 11.03 21.64
CA ARG A 151 -0.95 12.31 21.51
C ARG A 151 0.00 12.52 22.67
N SER A 152 -0.43 12.27 23.91
CA SER A 152 0.46 12.32 25.07
C SER A 152 1.63 11.37 24.92
N PHE A 153 1.37 10.11 24.55
CA PHE A 153 2.41 9.12 24.31
C PHE A 153 3.44 9.56 23.25
N LEU A 154 2.98 10.14 22.13
CA LEU A 154 3.88 10.62 21.06
C LEU A 154 4.69 11.86 21.47
N SER A 155 4.13 12.73 22.31
CA SER A 155 4.85 13.88 22.88
C SER A 155 5.99 13.44 23.79
N ASP A 156 5.77 12.39 24.58
CA ASP A 156 6.70 11.85 25.57
C ASP A 156 7.78 10.91 24.97
N LEU A 157 7.69 10.63 23.68
CA LEU A 157 8.72 9.85 23.00
C LEU A 157 9.98 10.71 22.78
N PRO A 158 11.16 10.19 23.13
CA PRO A 158 12.42 10.83 22.74
C PRO A 158 12.50 10.95 21.21
N LYS A 159 13.15 12.01 20.71
CA LYS A 159 13.33 12.23 19.28
C LYS A 159 14.80 12.26 18.94
N PRO A 160 15.21 11.61 17.84
CA PRO A 160 14.40 10.90 16.84
C PRO A 160 14.07 9.46 17.27
N SER A 161 12.81 9.04 17.06
CA SER A 161 12.33 7.67 17.35
C SER A 161 11.86 6.93 16.10
N GLY A 162 11.88 5.60 16.16
CA GLY A 162 11.28 4.69 15.19
C GLY A 162 10.00 4.06 15.74
N ILE A 163 8.89 4.16 15.02
CA ILE A 163 7.61 3.58 15.40
C ILE A 163 7.27 2.41 14.49
N PHE A 164 7.04 1.24 15.08
CA PHE A 164 6.37 0.14 14.42
C PHE A 164 4.88 0.20 14.80
N ALA A 165 4.04 0.65 13.88
CA ALA A 165 2.59 0.60 14.01
C ALA A 165 2.08 -0.78 13.60
N ALA A 166 1.24 -1.38 14.44
CA ALA A 166 0.81 -2.77 14.28
C ALA A 166 0.19 -3.08 12.90
N ASN A 167 -0.52 -2.12 12.30
CA ASN A 167 -1.06 -2.18 10.94
C ASN A 167 -1.25 -0.77 10.36
N ASP A 168 -1.67 -0.67 9.10
CA ASP A 168 -1.84 0.62 8.41
C ASP A 168 -2.93 1.52 9.04
N ILE A 169 -4.00 0.93 9.58
CA ILE A 169 -5.03 1.69 10.30
C ILE A 169 -4.43 2.36 11.54
N THR A 170 -3.65 1.62 12.31
CA THR A 170 -2.92 2.17 13.46
C THR A 170 -1.94 3.26 13.02
N ALA A 171 -1.18 3.02 11.94
CA ALA A 171 -0.22 3.99 11.42
C ALA A 171 -0.87 5.28 10.97
N ARG A 172 -2.04 5.23 10.33
CA ARG A 172 -2.82 6.42 9.95
C ARG A 172 -3.16 7.28 11.17
N GLU A 173 -3.61 6.67 12.26
CA GLU A 173 -3.94 7.40 13.49
C GLU A 173 -2.68 8.00 14.15
N VAL A 174 -1.55 7.26 14.13
CA VAL A 174 -0.25 7.78 14.61
C VAL A 174 0.18 8.99 13.79
N ILE A 175 0.13 8.91 12.43
CA ILE A 175 0.48 10.02 11.54
C ILE A 175 -0.43 11.22 11.78
N SER A 176 -1.73 11.01 11.90
CA SER A 176 -2.70 12.07 12.18
C SER A 176 -2.41 12.75 13.52
N ALA A 177 -2.10 11.98 14.56
CA ALA A 177 -1.75 12.51 15.87
C ALA A 177 -0.43 13.30 15.85
N ALA A 178 0.61 12.78 15.18
CA ALA A 178 1.90 13.42 15.02
C ALA A 178 1.78 14.75 14.25
N ASN A 179 1.02 14.79 13.16
CA ASN A 179 0.78 16.00 12.37
C ASN A 179 0.08 17.10 13.22
N ARG A 180 -0.90 16.72 14.06
CA ARG A 180 -1.57 17.67 14.97
C ARG A 180 -0.65 18.23 16.05
N LEU A 181 0.41 17.50 16.40
CA LEU A 181 1.43 17.93 17.35
C LEU A 181 2.59 18.69 16.69
N GLY A 182 2.58 18.85 15.36
CA GLY A 182 3.68 19.45 14.61
C GLY A 182 4.97 18.61 14.63
N ILE A 183 4.88 17.29 14.92
CA ILE A 183 6.03 16.38 14.94
C ILE A 183 6.38 16.00 13.51
N SER A 184 7.65 16.16 13.15
CA SER A 184 8.14 15.88 11.81
C SER A 184 8.24 14.37 11.54
N ILE A 185 7.70 13.93 10.41
CA ILE A 185 7.82 12.56 9.91
C ILE A 185 8.56 12.62 8.57
N PRO A 186 9.67 11.91 8.39
CA PRO A 186 10.27 10.90 9.27
C PRO A 186 11.35 11.41 10.21
N ASP A 187 11.64 12.72 10.27
CA ASP A 187 12.82 13.22 10.95
C ASP A 187 12.75 12.98 12.47
N ASP A 188 11.67 13.39 13.12
CA ASP A 188 11.43 13.14 14.55
C ASP A 188 10.88 11.73 14.80
N LEU A 189 9.91 11.30 14.00
CA LEU A 189 9.27 10.00 14.12
C LEU A 189 9.25 9.28 12.76
N ALA A 190 10.07 8.26 12.58
CA ALA A 190 9.96 7.37 11.44
C ALA A 190 8.91 6.30 11.72
N ILE A 191 8.04 5.99 10.74
CA ILE A 191 6.89 5.10 10.96
C ILE A 191 6.87 4.01 9.89
N VAL A 192 6.80 2.75 10.32
CA VAL A 192 6.56 1.58 9.47
C VAL A 192 5.33 0.82 9.96
N SER A 193 4.62 0.19 9.06
CA SER A 193 3.46 -0.66 9.36
C SER A 193 3.45 -1.95 8.54
N ILE A 194 2.32 -2.67 8.62
CA ILE A 194 2.04 -3.89 7.85
C ILE A 194 0.66 -3.74 7.22
N ASP A 195 0.46 -4.34 6.08
CA ASP A 195 -0.68 -4.62 5.21
C ASP A 195 -0.54 -3.96 3.82
N ASN A 196 0.09 -2.80 3.70
CA ASN A 196 0.19 -1.98 2.49
C ASN A 196 -1.17 -1.74 1.82
N HIS A 197 -2.16 -1.36 2.65
CA HIS A 197 -3.53 -1.16 2.20
C HIS A 197 -3.62 0.00 1.19
N GLU A 198 -4.15 -0.28 0.00
CA GLU A 198 -4.16 0.65 -1.14
C GLU A 198 -4.84 1.99 -0.83
N SER A 199 -5.92 1.98 -0.04
CA SER A 199 -6.64 3.21 0.34
C SER A 199 -6.05 3.94 1.55
N ILE A 200 -4.97 3.44 2.16
CA ILE A 200 -4.37 4.07 3.35
C ILE A 200 -2.92 4.46 3.07
N ALA A 201 -2.07 3.48 2.78
CA ALA A 201 -0.63 3.67 2.78
C ALA A 201 -0.14 4.77 1.80
N PRO A 202 -0.63 4.90 0.56
CA PRO A 202 -0.23 5.97 -0.34
C PRO A 202 -0.90 7.31 -0.05
N HIS A 203 -2.04 7.33 0.67
CA HIS A 203 -2.92 8.50 0.78
C HIS A 203 -2.80 9.27 2.09
N VAL A 204 -2.09 8.75 3.09
CA VAL A 204 -1.75 9.52 4.31
C VAL A 204 -0.58 10.46 4.04
N THR A 205 -0.48 11.55 4.79
CA THR A 205 0.58 12.56 4.63
C THR A 205 1.41 12.65 5.90
N PRO A 206 2.72 12.30 5.84
CA PRO A 206 3.45 11.73 4.68
C PRO A 206 3.01 10.29 4.35
N SER A 207 3.20 9.87 3.09
CA SER A 207 2.83 8.52 2.64
C SER A 207 3.58 7.44 3.43
N LEU A 208 2.87 6.36 3.76
CA LEU A 208 3.26 5.37 4.75
C LEU A 208 4.08 4.24 4.13
N SER A 209 5.24 3.97 4.71
CA SER A 209 6.03 2.77 4.45
C SER A 209 5.40 1.58 5.14
N SER A 210 5.11 0.55 4.39
CA SER A 210 4.38 -0.62 4.90
C SER A 210 4.88 -1.93 4.29
N VAL A 211 4.77 -3.00 5.06
CA VAL A 211 5.04 -4.35 4.58
C VAL A 211 3.84 -4.82 3.76
N GLU A 212 4.08 -5.11 2.49
CA GLU A 212 3.08 -5.63 1.57
C GLU A 212 2.85 -7.12 1.81
N ILE A 213 1.59 -7.50 1.99
CA ILE A 213 1.18 -8.87 2.23
C ILE A 213 0.54 -9.46 0.97
N ASN A 214 0.88 -10.71 0.65
CA ASN A 214 0.33 -11.40 -0.52
C ASN A 214 -1.09 -11.95 -0.28
N PHE A 215 -2.06 -11.07 -0.10
CA PHE A 215 -3.46 -11.47 0.08
C PHE A 215 -4.05 -12.16 -1.16
N THR A 216 -3.51 -11.89 -2.34
CA THR A 216 -3.93 -12.58 -3.57
C THR A 216 -3.54 -14.06 -3.52
N GLU A 217 -2.30 -14.36 -3.12
CA GLU A 217 -1.85 -15.74 -2.91
C GLU A 217 -2.69 -16.45 -1.83
N ALA A 218 -2.96 -15.75 -0.72
CA ALA A 218 -3.80 -16.31 0.36
C ALA A 218 -5.16 -16.79 -0.16
N GLY A 219 -5.84 -15.94 -0.95
CA GLY A 219 -7.12 -16.30 -1.56
C GLY A 219 -7.01 -17.45 -2.56
N PHE A 220 -5.96 -17.48 -3.37
CA PHE A 220 -5.70 -18.56 -4.32
C PHE A 220 -5.48 -19.90 -3.61
N LEU A 221 -4.62 -19.91 -2.58
CA LEU A 221 -4.33 -21.10 -1.78
C LEU A 221 -5.56 -21.61 -1.03
N ALA A 222 -6.40 -20.70 -0.52
CA ALA A 222 -7.65 -21.09 0.14
C ALA A 222 -8.63 -21.77 -0.83
N ALA A 223 -8.75 -21.25 -2.05
CA ALA A 223 -9.57 -21.86 -3.09
C ALA A 223 -9.02 -23.22 -3.52
N GLN A 224 -7.70 -23.35 -3.64
CA GLN A 224 -7.04 -24.61 -3.97
C GLN A 224 -7.28 -25.67 -2.87
N LEU A 225 -7.15 -25.30 -1.58
CA LEU A 225 -7.46 -26.21 -0.47
C LEU A 225 -8.93 -26.62 -0.47
N LEU A 226 -9.84 -25.67 -0.79
CA LEU A 226 -11.26 -25.97 -0.86
C LEU A 226 -11.57 -26.96 -1.97
N ASP A 227 -10.96 -26.80 -3.14
CA ASP A 227 -11.10 -27.72 -4.27
C ASP A 227 -10.68 -29.16 -3.91
N GLN A 228 -9.53 -29.31 -3.26
CA GLN A 228 -9.08 -30.59 -2.74
C GLN A 228 -10.08 -31.20 -1.76
N LYS A 229 -10.61 -30.38 -0.85
CA LYS A 229 -11.56 -30.84 0.16
C LYS A 229 -12.92 -31.23 -0.41
N MET A 230 -13.35 -30.58 -1.48
CA MET A 230 -14.57 -30.95 -2.22
C MET A 230 -14.39 -32.23 -3.04
N SER A 231 -13.20 -32.40 -3.64
CA SER A 231 -12.89 -33.58 -4.49
C SER A 231 -12.65 -34.84 -3.66
N GLU A 232 -12.09 -34.71 -2.45
CA GLU A 232 -11.75 -35.83 -1.59
C GLU A 232 -12.35 -35.64 -0.18
N PRO A 233 -13.61 -36.03 0.03
CA PRO A 233 -14.24 -35.93 1.36
C PRO A 233 -13.47 -36.73 2.41
N GLY A 234 -13.10 -36.08 3.51
CA GLY A 234 -12.35 -36.71 4.60
C GLY A 234 -10.83 -36.56 4.55
N ILE A 235 -10.30 -35.93 3.48
CA ILE A 235 -8.85 -35.62 3.40
C ILE A 235 -8.41 -34.73 4.58
N ARG A 236 -7.29 -35.08 5.19
CA ARG A 236 -6.62 -34.24 6.19
C ARG A 236 -5.67 -33.30 5.49
N LEU A 237 -6.05 -32.03 5.36
CA LEU A 237 -5.24 -31.00 4.74
C LEU A 237 -4.36 -30.31 5.80
N LYS A 238 -3.10 -30.07 5.44
CA LYS A 238 -2.17 -29.28 6.26
C LYS A 238 -2.50 -27.81 6.15
N ASN A 239 -2.26 -27.08 7.25
CA ASN A 239 -2.35 -25.63 7.24
C ASN A 239 -1.27 -25.03 6.33
N ILE A 240 -1.63 -23.99 5.59
CA ILE A 240 -0.73 -23.25 4.71
C ILE A 240 -0.48 -21.86 5.29
N PHE A 241 0.75 -21.38 5.16
CA PHE A 241 1.13 -20.04 5.58
C PHE A 241 1.49 -19.20 4.35
N PHE A 242 0.93 -17.99 4.29
CA PHE A 242 1.36 -16.96 3.37
C PHE A 242 2.06 -15.82 4.12
N GLY A 243 2.88 -15.04 3.44
CA GLY A 243 3.74 -14.07 4.10
C GLY A 243 3.88 -12.75 3.37
N PRO A 244 4.85 -11.95 3.79
CA PRO A 244 5.15 -10.67 3.17
C PRO A 244 5.78 -10.87 1.79
N LEU A 245 5.44 -9.97 0.85
CA LEU A 245 6.11 -9.85 -0.43
C LEU A 245 7.38 -9.00 -0.32
N ARG A 246 7.23 -7.81 0.23
CA ARG A 246 8.30 -6.80 0.33
C ARG A 246 7.92 -5.70 1.32
N VAL A 247 8.89 -4.85 1.63
CA VAL A 247 8.63 -3.57 2.30
C VAL A 247 8.52 -2.49 1.22
N VAL A 248 7.36 -1.86 1.13
CA VAL A 248 7.13 -0.71 0.25
C VAL A 248 7.53 0.56 1.00
N ARG A 249 8.70 1.10 0.65
CA ARG A 249 9.25 2.31 1.28
C ARG A 249 8.59 3.55 0.72
N ARG A 250 8.17 4.45 1.61
CA ARG A 250 7.57 5.75 1.30
C ARG A 250 8.11 6.83 2.24
N ALA A 251 7.48 7.99 2.23
CA ALA A 251 7.94 9.18 2.93
C ALA A 251 8.00 9.00 4.47
N SER A 252 7.27 8.09 5.08
CA SER A 252 7.26 7.92 6.54
C SER A 252 8.52 7.24 7.12
N THR A 253 9.36 6.63 6.27
CA THR A 253 10.67 6.08 6.67
C THR A 253 11.84 6.57 5.83
N THR A 254 11.53 7.19 4.70
CA THR A 254 12.55 7.81 3.86
C THR A 254 12.58 9.27 4.25
N PRO A 255 13.69 9.75 4.87
CA PRO A 255 13.85 11.18 5.06
C PRO A 255 13.58 11.81 3.70
N LEU A 256 12.58 12.65 3.63
CA LEU A 256 12.55 13.63 2.58
C LEU A 256 13.89 14.31 2.77
N ARG A 257 14.90 13.99 1.91
CA ARG A 257 16.11 14.83 1.82
C ARG A 257 15.57 16.22 1.95
N ARG A 258 15.96 16.94 3.03
CA ARG A 258 15.51 18.29 3.41
C ARG A 258 14.85 18.91 2.23
N ARG A 259 13.49 19.00 2.20
CA ARG A 259 12.77 19.42 0.98
C ARG A 259 13.53 20.60 0.49
N ASP A 260 14.25 20.42 -0.60
CA ASP A 260 14.99 21.52 -1.18
C ASP A 260 13.92 22.49 -1.63
N LYS A 261 13.67 23.50 -0.79
CA LYS A 261 12.57 24.45 -0.99
C LYS A 261 12.59 24.98 -2.43
N CYS A 262 13.80 25.19 -2.97
CA CYS A 262 13.97 25.59 -4.35
C CYS A 262 13.50 24.51 -5.35
N VAL A 263 13.70 23.21 -5.04
CA VAL A 263 13.21 22.12 -5.91
C VAL A 263 11.68 22.02 -5.85
N GLU A 264 11.07 22.16 -4.67
CA GLU A 264 9.59 22.14 -4.58
C GLU A 264 8.97 23.32 -5.31
N GLU A 265 9.47 24.54 -5.07
CA GLU A 265 9.02 25.73 -5.78
C GLU A 265 9.23 25.61 -7.30
N ALA A 266 10.35 25.00 -7.73
CA ALA A 266 10.63 24.73 -9.12
C ALA A 266 9.63 23.73 -9.72
N ARG A 267 9.29 22.67 -8.99
CA ARG A 267 8.28 21.68 -9.44
C ARG A 267 6.90 22.30 -9.57
N GLU A 268 6.48 23.09 -8.57
CA GLU A 268 5.18 23.80 -8.61
C GLU A 268 5.12 24.75 -9.79
N ARG A 269 6.20 25.48 -10.05
CA ARG A 269 6.30 26.38 -11.21
C ARG A 269 6.24 25.61 -12.51
N ILE A 270 6.94 24.47 -12.64
CA ILE A 270 6.90 23.62 -13.85
C ILE A 270 5.47 23.15 -14.11
N ILE A 271 4.77 22.62 -13.09
CA ILE A 271 3.39 22.15 -13.25
C ILE A 271 2.46 23.28 -13.69
N ARG A 272 2.62 24.48 -13.14
CA ARG A 272 1.77 25.64 -13.45
C ARG A 272 2.08 26.25 -14.81
N ASP A 273 3.36 26.43 -15.14
CA ASP A 273 3.80 27.31 -16.21
C ASP A 273 4.41 26.57 -17.43
N ALA A 274 4.51 25.21 -17.43
CA ALA A 274 5.16 24.46 -18.51
C ALA A 274 4.57 24.74 -19.89
N THR A 275 3.26 24.96 -19.96
CA THR A 275 2.54 25.22 -21.23
C THR A 275 2.64 26.67 -21.71
N THR A 276 3.19 27.58 -20.90
CA THR A 276 3.29 29.02 -21.22
C THR A 276 4.68 29.44 -21.72
N GLY A 277 5.49 28.44 -22.15
CA GLY A 277 6.82 28.73 -22.70
C GLY A 277 7.94 28.74 -21.64
N LEU A 278 7.71 28.18 -20.46
CA LEU A 278 8.72 28.05 -19.40
C LEU A 278 9.95 27.30 -19.91
N THR A 279 11.14 27.89 -19.71
CA THR A 279 12.41 27.28 -20.11
C THR A 279 13.16 26.69 -18.88
N ALA A 280 14.05 25.73 -19.13
CA ALA A 280 14.93 25.21 -18.08
C ALA A 280 15.81 26.32 -17.46
N ALA A 281 16.17 27.34 -18.22
CA ALA A 281 16.94 28.48 -17.73
C ALA A 281 16.13 29.31 -16.71
N ASP A 282 14.82 29.45 -16.90
CA ASP A 282 13.96 30.19 -15.98
C ASP A 282 13.77 29.44 -14.65
N VAL A 283 13.70 28.12 -14.71
CA VAL A 283 13.65 27.28 -13.52
C VAL A 283 15.00 27.30 -12.77
N VAL A 284 16.12 27.24 -13.49
CA VAL A 284 17.46 27.34 -12.88
C VAL A 284 17.66 28.62 -12.09
N LYS A 285 17.12 29.76 -12.54
CA LYS A 285 17.19 31.07 -11.84
C LYS A 285 16.56 31.05 -10.43
N MET A 286 15.70 30.06 -10.15
CA MET A 286 15.09 29.91 -8.80
C MET A 286 16.06 29.32 -7.77
N PHE A 287 17.20 28.80 -8.21
CA PHE A 287 18.20 28.20 -7.35
C PHE A 287 19.32 29.19 -7.02
N PRO A 288 19.68 29.38 -5.73
CA PRO A 288 20.79 30.24 -5.33
C PRO A 288 22.14 29.52 -5.52
N CYS A 289 22.38 28.97 -6.72
CA CYS A 289 23.58 28.24 -7.07
C CYS A 289 23.80 28.18 -8.59
N SER A 290 24.95 27.66 -9.03
CA SER A 290 25.23 27.49 -10.46
C SER A 290 24.23 26.56 -11.15
N ARG A 291 24.06 26.73 -12.47
CA ARG A 291 23.18 25.88 -13.30
C ARG A 291 23.47 24.39 -13.11
N ARG A 292 24.76 24.02 -13.09
CA ARG A 292 25.18 22.63 -12.89
C ARG A 292 24.68 22.09 -11.54
N MET A 293 24.82 22.88 -10.48
CA MET A 293 24.38 22.49 -9.16
C MET A 293 22.86 22.43 -9.04
N ALA A 294 22.12 23.34 -9.66
CA ALA A 294 20.65 23.33 -9.73
C ALA A 294 20.14 22.04 -10.42
N GLU A 295 20.73 21.67 -11.56
CA GLU A 295 20.42 20.41 -12.26
C GLU A 295 20.71 19.16 -11.40
N ILE A 296 21.85 19.12 -10.70
CA ILE A 296 22.20 18.02 -9.79
C ILE A 296 21.21 17.95 -8.62
N ARG A 297 20.90 19.09 -7.98
CA ARG A 297 19.92 19.15 -6.87
C ARG A 297 18.55 18.70 -7.31
N PHE A 298 18.07 19.21 -8.45
CA PHE A 298 16.77 18.87 -9.00
C PHE A 298 16.70 17.37 -9.35
N ARG A 299 17.69 16.86 -10.11
CA ARG A 299 17.76 15.43 -10.48
C ARG A 299 17.87 14.50 -9.29
N ASN A 300 18.67 14.86 -8.29
CA ASN A 300 18.79 14.07 -7.07
C ASN A 300 17.50 13.99 -6.25
N ALA A 301 16.66 15.02 -6.33
CA ALA A 301 15.39 15.08 -5.62
C ALA A 301 14.22 14.46 -6.41
N THR A 302 14.23 14.59 -7.74
CA THR A 302 13.10 14.21 -8.60
C THR A 302 13.36 12.99 -9.47
N GLY A 303 14.62 12.58 -9.64
CA GLY A 303 15.03 11.51 -10.56
C GLY A 303 15.13 11.91 -12.02
N THR A 304 14.73 13.16 -12.40
CA THR A 304 14.70 13.64 -13.79
C THR A 304 15.44 14.97 -13.93
N SER A 305 15.83 15.37 -15.15
CA SER A 305 16.35 16.70 -15.40
C SER A 305 15.24 17.74 -15.37
N ILE A 306 15.60 19.04 -15.16
CA ILE A 306 14.63 20.14 -15.24
C ILE A 306 13.94 20.17 -16.60
N GLY A 307 14.69 19.97 -17.69
CA GLY A 307 14.14 19.94 -19.03
C GLY A 307 13.16 18.80 -19.27
N ASP A 308 13.49 17.59 -18.80
CA ASP A 308 12.58 16.44 -18.90
C ASP A 308 11.30 16.66 -18.09
N ALA A 309 11.40 17.24 -16.88
CA ALA A 309 10.25 17.55 -16.06
C ALA A 309 9.29 18.56 -16.73
N ILE A 310 9.83 19.58 -17.43
CA ILE A 310 9.02 20.51 -18.22
C ILE A 310 8.33 19.77 -19.36
N HIS A 311 9.06 18.94 -20.12
CA HIS A 311 8.47 18.16 -21.21
C HIS A 311 7.41 17.18 -20.72
N ASP A 312 7.61 16.58 -19.54
CA ASP A 312 6.62 15.70 -18.92
C ASP A 312 5.33 16.45 -18.58
N ALA A 313 5.43 17.62 -17.97
CA ALA A 313 4.27 18.46 -17.65
C ALA A 313 3.51 18.93 -18.91
N MET A 314 4.24 19.33 -19.96
CA MET A 314 3.65 19.66 -21.26
C MET A 314 2.94 18.45 -21.88
N PHE A 315 3.55 17.28 -21.79
CA PHE A 315 2.99 16.03 -22.32
C PHE A 315 1.70 15.59 -21.59
N GLU A 316 1.65 15.72 -20.27
CA GLU A 316 0.41 15.47 -19.50
C GLU A 316 -0.72 16.40 -19.97
N SER A 317 -0.41 17.67 -20.25
CA SER A 317 -1.38 18.61 -20.81
C SER A 317 -1.87 18.19 -22.20
N VAL A 318 -0.98 17.65 -23.05
CA VAL A 318 -1.35 17.05 -24.34
C VAL A 318 -2.33 15.90 -24.16
N LEU A 319 -2.07 14.98 -23.21
CA LEU A 319 -2.95 13.84 -22.93
C LEU A 319 -4.34 14.30 -22.47
N LEU A 320 -4.43 15.36 -21.67
CA LEU A 320 -5.68 15.94 -21.24
C LEU A 320 -6.48 16.53 -22.40
N LEU A 321 -5.81 17.30 -23.30
CA LEU A 321 -6.47 17.90 -24.45
C LEU A 321 -6.86 16.87 -25.52
N LEU A 322 -6.12 15.76 -25.64
CA LEU A 322 -6.47 14.67 -26.55
C LEU A 322 -7.77 13.96 -26.18
N ARG A 323 -8.20 14.01 -24.92
CA ARG A 323 -9.50 13.47 -24.48
C ARG A 323 -10.68 14.32 -24.93
N ARG A 324 -10.42 15.55 -25.37
CA ARG A 324 -11.43 16.48 -25.88
C ARG A 324 -11.50 16.34 -27.40
N ASN A 325 -12.71 16.08 -27.93
CA ASN A 325 -12.93 15.90 -29.37
C ASN A 325 -13.17 17.22 -30.11
N ASP A 326 -13.38 18.32 -29.38
CA ASP A 326 -13.64 19.66 -29.89
C ASP A 326 -12.35 20.44 -30.25
N ILE A 327 -11.17 19.94 -29.91
CA ILE A 327 -9.89 20.61 -30.17
C ILE A 327 -9.20 19.94 -31.35
N GLN A 328 -8.79 20.77 -32.36
CA GLN A 328 -8.01 20.30 -33.50
C GLN A 328 -6.61 19.83 -33.04
N LEU A 329 -6.08 18.73 -33.64
CA LEU A 329 -4.78 18.17 -33.27
C LEU A 329 -3.63 19.14 -33.45
N GLU A 330 -3.72 20.00 -34.48
CA GLU A 330 -2.73 21.01 -34.78
C GLU A 330 -2.67 22.10 -33.71
N ALA A 331 -3.82 22.49 -33.15
CA ALA A 331 -3.91 23.49 -32.09
C ALA A 331 -3.34 23.04 -30.75
N ILE A 332 -3.25 21.73 -30.52
CA ILE A 332 -2.74 21.18 -29.25
C ILE A 332 -1.28 21.62 -29.03
N ALA A 333 -0.47 21.70 -30.04
CA ALA A 333 0.92 22.13 -29.91
C ALA A 333 1.04 23.56 -29.32
N ASP A 334 0.25 24.48 -29.83
CA ASP A 334 0.24 25.87 -29.38
C ASP A 334 -0.31 26.00 -27.97
N LEU A 335 -1.40 25.26 -27.66
CA LEU A 335 -2.05 25.24 -26.33
C LEU A 335 -1.20 24.61 -25.25
N THR A 336 -0.21 23.81 -25.63
CA THR A 336 0.63 23.06 -24.68
C THR A 336 2.11 23.48 -24.72
N GLY A 337 2.42 24.59 -25.40
CA GLY A 337 3.75 25.20 -25.39
C GLY A 337 4.82 24.49 -26.23
N TRP A 338 4.43 23.58 -27.15
CA TRP A 338 5.36 22.92 -28.05
C TRP A 338 5.76 23.86 -29.21
N LYS A 339 7.03 23.80 -29.59
CA LYS A 339 7.59 24.67 -30.66
C LYS A 339 6.87 24.56 -32.02
N SER A 340 6.33 23.39 -32.32
CA SER A 340 5.52 23.17 -33.52
C SER A 340 4.73 21.87 -33.43
N PRO A 341 3.63 21.72 -34.22
CA PRO A 341 2.88 20.46 -34.31
C PRO A 341 3.73 19.27 -34.78
N ALA A 342 4.75 19.51 -35.58
CA ALA A 342 5.67 18.46 -36.08
C ALA A 342 6.52 17.89 -34.95
N VAL A 343 7.09 18.75 -34.11
CA VAL A 343 7.90 18.35 -32.94
C VAL A 343 7.04 17.60 -31.94
N LEU A 344 5.83 18.05 -31.66
CA LEU A 344 4.89 17.36 -30.78
C LEU A 344 4.55 15.97 -31.32
N ARG A 345 4.20 15.84 -32.61
CA ARG A 345 3.86 14.54 -33.22
C ARG A 345 5.01 13.53 -33.11
N GLN A 346 6.25 13.97 -33.37
CA GLN A 346 7.43 13.14 -33.28
C GLN A 346 7.68 12.70 -31.82
N TYR A 347 7.60 13.61 -30.87
CA TYR A 347 7.76 13.32 -29.43
C TYR A 347 6.69 12.36 -28.95
N PHE A 348 5.43 12.61 -29.27
CA PHE A 348 4.29 11.80 -28.89
C PHE A 348 4.43 10.36 -29.40
N LYS A 349 4.72 10.19 -30.71
CA LYS A 349 4.92 8.85 -31.31
C LYS A 349 6.09 8.11 -30.69
N ARG A 350 7.21 8.80 -30.43
CA ARG A 350 8.38 8.20 -29.76
C ARG A 350 8.05 7.72 -28.36
N ARG A 351 7.24 8.47 -27.60
CA ARG A 351 6.92 8.18 -26.20
C ARG A 351 5.81 7.12 -26.04
N THR A 352 4.81 7.15 -26.90
CA THR A 352 3.62 6.28 -26.78
C THR A 352 3.59 5.13 -27.77
N GLY A 353 4.45 5.15 -28.79
CA GLY A 353 4.42 4.18 -29.92
C GLY A 353 3.28 4.39 -30.89
N ARG A 354 2.41 5.40 -30.70
CA ARG A 354 1.22 5.67 -31.51
C ARG A 354 1.17 7.14 -31.95
N SER A 355 0.42 7.41 -33.03
CA SER A 355 0.10 8.77 -33.40
C SER A 355 -0.95 9.39 -32.46
N MET A 356 -1.01 10.71 -32.37
CA MET A 356 -2.04 11.42 -31.59
C MET A 356 -3.44 11.11 -32.12
N ARG A 357 -3.61 10.87 -33.42
CA ARG A 357 -4.87 10.51 -34.05
C ARG A 357 -5.33 9.12 -33.62
N GLU A 358 -4.43 8.12 -33.67
CA GLU A 358 -4.71 6.77 -33.18
C GLU A 358 -5.02 6.74 -31.69
N TRP A 359 -4.37 7.60 -30.91
CA TRP A 359 -4.62 7.72 -29.48
C TRP A 359 -6.02 8.28 -29.19
N ARG A 360 -6.44 9.33 -29.90
CA ARG A 360 -7.75 9.97 -29.74
C ARG A 360 -8.89 9.05 -30.15
N THR A 361 -8.76 8.31 -31.25
CA THR A 361 -9.81 7.43 -31.75
C THR A 361 -9.96 6.15 -30.95
N GLY A 362 -9.13 5.90 -29.95
CA GLY A 362 -9.19 4.68 -29.15
C GLY A 362 -8.96 3.41 -29.97
N ALA A 363 -8.37 3.49 -31.17
CA ALA A 363 -8.07 2.37 -32.02
C ALA A 363 -7.19 1.38 -31.24
N SER A 364 -7.82 0.35 -30.70
CA SER A 364 -7.24 -0.71 -29.90
C SER A 364 -6.09 -1.35 -30.68
N ALA A 365 -4.88 -1.23 -30.19
CA ALA A 365 -3.79 -2.05 -30.67
C ALA A 365 -4.06 -3.50 -30.30
N LYS A 366 -4.60 -4.26 -31.24
CA LYS A 366 -4.23 -5.66 -31.35
C LYS A 366 -2.74 -5.67 -31.76
N ARG A 367 -1.87 -5.72 -30.76
CA ARG A 367 -0.57 -6.41 -30.74
C ARG A 367 0.16 -5.99 -29.45
N ALA A 368 -0.08 -6.81 -28.42
CA ALA A 368 0.90 -6.97 -27.36
C ALA A 368 2.22 -7.41 -28.01
N THR A 369 3.24 -6.76 -27.62
CA THR A 369 4.61 -7.24 -27.38
C THR A 369 5.51 -6.02 -27.36
N THR A 370 5.74 -5.50 -26.17
CA THR A 370 7.05 -5.02 -25.73
C THR A 370 6.88 -4.26 -24.39
N THR A 371 6.44 -4.97 -23.39
CA THR A 371 6.68 -4.58 -22.00
C THR A 371 8.04 -5.16 -21.59
N LYS A 372 9.11 -4.66 -22.17
CA LYS A 372 10.47 -4.99 -21.75
C LYS A 372 11.41 -3.84 -22.08
N ARG A 373 11.28 -2.70 -21.35
CA ARG A 373 12.36 -1.67 -21.36
C ARG A 373 12.32 -0.64 -20.23
N TYR A 374 11.54 -0.84 -19.17
CA TYR A 374 11.57 0.06 -18.01
C TYR A 374 12.00 -0.62 -16.69
N ALA A 375 12.64 -1.79 -16.78
CA ALA A 375 13.21 -2.50 -15.64
C ALA A 375 14.73 -2.61 -15.70
N LYS A 376 15.42 -1.60 -16.26
CA LYS A 376 16.88 -1.48 -16.15
C LYS A 376 17.28 -0.03 -16.40
N ARG A 377 17.29 0.76 -15.35
CA ARG A 377 18.30 1.78 -15.03
C ARG A 377 18.03 2.35 -13.65
#